data_2dcdcb9421e6174532608f1b95a3d183
#
_entry.id   2dcdcb9421e6174532608f1b95a3d183
#
_cell.length_a   1.000
_cell.length_b   1.000
_cell.length_c   1.000
_cell.angle_alpha   90.00
_cell.angle_beta   90.00
_cell.angle_gamma   90.00
#
_symmetry.space_group_name_H-M   'P 1'
#
loop_
_entity.id
_entity.type
_entity.pdbx_description
1 polymer ?
#
loop_
_entity_poly.entity_id
_entity_poly.type
_entity_poly.pdbx_seq_one_letter_code
_entity_poly.pdbx_strand_id
1 'polypeptide(L)'
;MEETMSVHTLDPFAYAELLAKVQPHPIENEREYDRLVAEAGRLMERGQENLSVEEGSLLKMISILIEDYDRKHYPLSPSKPYKMLAFLLEQRGLQAHDLWPLLGSKSRVSEMLSGKRAISKTQAKKLATFFHVPVDLFI
;
A
#
# COMPACT_ATOMS: atom_id res chain seq x y z
N MET A 1 15.49 31.40 -11.30
CA MET A 1 15.89 30.29 -11.40
C MET A 1 16.51 29.69 -10.26
N GLU A 2 17.57 30.06 -9.84
CA GLU A 2 18.26 29.47 -8.74
C GLU A 2 17.54 29.65 -7.46
N GLU A 3 16.83 30.71 -7.32
CA GLU A 3 16.15 30.93 -6.09
C GLU A 3 15.11 29.88 -5.86
N THR A 4 14.53 29.35 -6.91
CA THR A 4 13.56 28.29 -6.71
C THR A 4 14.24 27.08 -6.08
N MET A 5 15.48 26.83 -6.42
CA MET A 5 16.17 25.70 -5.86
C MET A 5 16.50 25.93 -4.39
N SER A 6 16.88 27.17 -4.04
CA SER A 6 17.21 27.44 -2.66
C SER A 6 15.98 27.36 -1.75
N VAL A 7 14.78 27.59 -2.29
CA VAL A 7 13.56 27.49 -1.51
C VAL A 7 13.33 26.06 -1.02
N HIS A 8 13.85 25.09 -1.76
CA HIS A 8 13.68 23.70 -1.41
C HIS A 8 14.88 23.12 -0.66
N THR A 9 15.81 23.97 -0.25
CA THR A 9 16.97 23.53 0.47
C THR A 9 16.62 23.31 1.93
N LEU A 10 16.99 22.17 2.45
CA LEU A 10 16.75 21.80 3.83
C LEU A 10 17.72 22.55 4.74
N ASP A 11 17.18 23.19 5.80
CA ASP A 11 17.98 23.88 6.81
C ASP A 11 18.53 22.84 7.80
N PRO A 12 19.84 22.62 7.83
CA PRO A 12 20.39 21.57 8.69
C PRO A 12 20.16 21.80 10.18
N PHE A 13 20.10 23.06 10.63
CA PHE A 13 19.87 23.31 12.05
C PHE A 13 18.44 23.04 12.45
N ALA A 14 17.49 23.46 11.65
CA ALA A 14 16.09 23.18 11.89
C ALA A 14 15.82 21.67 11.81
N TYR A 15 16.47 20.99 10.88
CA TYR A 15 16.29 19.56 10.74
C TYR A 15 16.90 18.81 11.94
N ALA A 16 18.08 19.27 12.39
CA ALA A 16 18.71 18.67 13.56
C ALA A 16 17.83 18.78 14.80
N GLU A 17 17.12 19.90 14.95
CA GLU A 17 16.20 20.08 16.06
C GLU A 17 15.05 19.08 16.00
N LEU A 18 14.51 18.88 14.81
CA LEU A 18 13.43 17.91 14.63
C LEU A 18 13.91 16.50 14.93
N LEU A 19 15.10 16.15 14.45
CA LEU A 19 15.64 14.82 14.69
C LEU A 19 15.90 14.59 16.17
N ALA A 20 16.41 15.61 16.86
CA ALA A 20 16.65 15.50 18.30
C ALA A 20 15.34 15.32 19.07
N LYS A 21 14.27 15.97 18.61
CA LYS A 21 12.98 15.90 19.27
C LYS A 21 12.26 14.58 19.00
N VAL A 22 12.26 14.14 17.77
CA VAL A 22 11.51 12.94 17.36
C VAL A 22 12.35 11.68 17.49
N GLN A 23 13.65 11.79 17.24
CA GLN A 23 14.59 10.67 17.31
C GLN A 23 14.11 9.45 16.52
N PRO A 24 13.94 9.61 15.21
CA PRO A 24 13.53 8.47 14.38
C PRO A 24 14.68 7.48 14.25
N HIS A 25 14.37 6.21 14.39
CA HIS A 25 15.37 5.15 14.22
C HIS A 25 14.66 3.87 13.82
N PRO A 26 15.41 2.86 13.36
CA PRO A 26 14.75 1.61 12.97
C PRO A 26 13.87 1.08 14.10
N ILE A 27 12.68 0.66 13.71
CA ILE A 27 11.67 0.22 14.68
C ILE A 27 11.95 -1.22 15.07
N GLU A 28 12.04 -1.47 16.39
CA GLU A 28 12.36 -2.79 16.90
C GLU A 28 11.24 -3.39 17.77
N ASN A 29 10.22 -2.62 18.12
CA ASN A 29 9.13 -3.10 18.95
C ASN A 29 7.86 -2.32 18.68
N GLU A 30 6.73 -2.83 19.18
CA GLU A 30 5.42 -2.22 18.96
C GLU A 30 5.30 -0.84 19.57
N ARG A 31 5.94 -0.60 20.68
CA ARG A 31 5.90 0.72 21.34
C ARG A 31 6.49 1.78 20.42
N GLU A 32 7.64 1.49 19.84
CA GLU A 32 8.29 2.42 18.91
C GLU A 32 7.46 2.57 17.64
N TYR A 33 6.86 1.48 17.18
CA TYR A 33 5.99 1.51 16.02
C TYR A 33 4.84 2.49 16.26
N ASP A 34 4.14 2.33 17.39
CA ASP A 34 3.00 3.19 17.72
C ASP A 34 3.44 4.65 17.86
N ARG A 35 4.60 4.87 18.43
CA ARG A 35 5.13 6.23 18.62
C ARG A 35 5.35 6.92 17.28
N LEU A 36 6.01 6.24 16.34
CA LEU A 36 6.30 6.84 15.04
C LEU A 36 5.04 6.96 14.18
N VAL A 37 4.11 6.02 14.30
CA VAL A 37 2.82 6.14 13.59
C VAL A 37 2.07 7.38 14.08
N ALA A 38 2.07 7.63 15.39
CA ALA A 38 1.42 8.81 15.94
C ALA A 38 2.10 10.09 15.46
N GLU A 39 3.42 10.07 15.37
CA GLU A 39 4.18 11.23 14.90
C GLU A 39 3.86 11.52 13.43
N ALA A 40 3.84 10.47 12.61
CA ALA A 40 3.47 10.61 11.20
C ALA A 40 2.05 11.14 11.06
N GLY A 41 1.14 10.65 11.90
CA GLY A 41 -0.25 11.09 11.87
C GLY A 41 -0.39 12.57 12.14
N ARG A 42 0.35 13.07 13.13
CA ARG A 42 0.31 14.51 13.44
C ARG A 42 0.79 15.36 12.29
N LEU A 43 1.86 14.93 11.61
CA LEU A 43 2.38 15.66 10.47
C LEU A 43 1.39 15.62 9.29
N MET A 44 0.79 14.47 9.07
CA MET A 44 -0.18 14.32 7.97
C MET A 44 -1.44 15.14 8.18
N GLU A 45 -1.89 15.28 9.44
CA GLU A 45 -3.07 16.07 9.74
C GLU A 45 -2.92 17.54 9.40
N ARG A 46 -1.69 18.04 9.44
CA ARG A 46 -1.45 19.44 9.12
C ARG A 46 -1.55 19.74 7.63
N GLY A 47 -1.51 18.71 6.79
CA GLY A 47 -1.55 18.89 5.34
C GLY A 47 -0.16 19.14 4.78
N GLN A 48 0.12 18.50 3.65
CA GLN A 48 1.46 18.55 3.06
C GLN A 48 1.93 19.98 2.77
N GLU A 49 1.01 20.84 2.35
CA GLU A 49 1.36 22.22 2.00
C GLU A 49 1.70 23.07 3.23
N ASN A 50 1.37 22.60 4.42
CA ASN A 50 1.66 23.32 5.65
C ASN A 50 2.90 22.81 6.36
N LEU A 51 3.59 21.85 5.78
CA LEU A 51 4.82 21.32 6.37
C LEU A 51 6.03 22.07 5.81
N SER A 52 7.03 22.30 6.68
CA SER A 52 8.30 22.84 6.21
C SER A 52 9.04 21.76 5.43
N VAL A 53 10.09 22.15 4.73
CA VAL A 53 10.93 21.18 4.00
C VAL A 53 11.47 20.13 4.96
N GLU A 54 11.87 20.57 6.15
CA GLU A 54 12.43 19.68 7.17
C GLU A 54 11.37 18.71 7.68
N GLU A 55 10.17 19.21 7.94
CA GLU A 55 9.07 18.35 8.40
C GLU A 55 8.66 17.34 7.34
N GLY A 56 8.63 17.77 6.08
CA GLY A 56 8.33 16.86 4.99
C GLY A 56 9.36 15.76 4.84
N SER A 57 10.63 16.12 5.01
CA SER A 57 11.72 15.15 4.95
C SER A 57 11.64 14.15 6.11
N LEU A 58 11.30 14.64 7.29
CA LEU A 58 11.12 13.80 8.47
C LEU A 58 9.96 12.83 8.27
N LEU A 59 8.84 13.31 7.74
CA LEU A 59 7.68 12.45 7.48
C LEU A 59 8.03 11.34 6.49
N LYS A 60 8.79 11.66 5.47
CA LYS A 60 9.25 10.67 4.50
C LYS A 60 10.09 9.60 5.18
N MET A 61 11.03 10.02 6.02
CA MET A 61 11.89 9.08 6.73
C MET A 61 11.08 8.18 7.66
N ILE A 62 10.17 8.77 8.42
CA ILE A 62 9.32 7.99 9.33
C ILE A 62 8.50 6.97 8.54
N SER A 63 7.98 7.37 7.38
CA SER A 63 7.20 6.47 6.54
C SER A 63 8.03 5.27 6.07
N ILE A 64 9.28 5.51 5.71
CA ILE A 64 10.19 4.43 5.30
C ILE A 64 10.42 3.46 6.45
N LEU A 65 10.63 3.99 7.66
CA LEU A 65 10.86 3.17 8.83
C LEU A 65 9.63 2.33 9.19
N ILE A 66 8.45 2.92 9.08
CA ILE A 66 7.19 2.21 9.34
C ILE A 66 6.99 1.10 8.31
N GLU A 67 7.22 1.40 7.04
CA GLU A 67 7.09 0.39 5.98
C GLU A 67 8.03 -0.78 6.17
N ASP A 68 9.26 -0.51 6.60
CA ASP A 68 10.24 -1.55 6.85
C ASP A 68 9.76 -2.49 7.95
N TYR A 69 9.25 -1.92 9.05
CA TYR A 69 8.73 -2.72 10.16
C TYR A 69 7.52 -3.54 9.70
N ASP A 70 6.60 -2.90 8.95
CA ASP A 70 5.41 -3.58 8.44
C ASP A 70 5.77 -4.80 7.60
N ARG A 71 6.75 -4.64 6.70
CA ARG A 71 7.15 -5.75 5.85
C ARG A 71 7.67 -6.94 6.63
N LYS A 72 8.35 -6.66 7.74
CA LYS A 72 8.96 -7.73 8.55
C LYS A 72 7.97 -8.40 9.49
N HIS A 73 7.02 -7.65 10.03
CA HIS A 73 6.12 -8.15 11.06
C HIS A 73 4.71 -8.41 10.59
N TYR A 74 4.29 -7.75 9.50
CA TYR A 74 2.98 -7.96 8.90
C TYR A 74 3.19 -8.21 7.42
N PRO A 75 3.88 -9.32 7.07
CA PRO A 75 4.14 -9.58 5.66
C PRO A 75 2.81 -9.70 4.93
N LEU A 76 2.71 -8.97 3.82
CA LEU A 76 1.59 -9.16 2.94
C LEU A 76 1.73 -10.58 2.44
N SER A 77 0.91 -11.49 2.97
CA SER A 77 0.76 -12.78 2.36
C SER A 77 0.40 -12.51 0.92
N PRO A 78 1.05 -13.15 -0.05
CA PRO A 78 0.55 -13.03 -1.41
C PRO A 78 -0.90 -13.44 -1.31
N SER A 79 -1.76 -12.49 -1.59
CA SER A 79 -3.19 -12.72 -1.54
C SER A 79 -3.47 -13.91 -2.43
N LYS A 80 -4.13 -14.91 -1.88
CA LYS A 80 -4.49 -16.06 -2.71
C LYS A 80 -5.29 -15.56 -3.90
N PRO A 81 -5.10 -16.14 -5.08
CA PRO A 81 -5.77 -15.65 -6.28
C PRO A 81 -7.27 -15.46 -6.14
N TYR A 82 -7.95 -16.36 -5.44
CA TYR A 82 -9.39 -16.23 -5.30
C TYR A 82 -9.78 -15.03 -4.42
N LYS A 83 -8.94 -14.69 -3.44
CA LYS A 83 -9.20 -13.52 -2.60
C LYS A 83 -8.98 -12.23 -3.39
N MET A 84 -7.97 -12.23 -4.25
CA MET A 84 -7.73 -11.08 -5.12
C MET A 84 -8.90 -10.89 -6.07
N LEU A 85 -9.45 -11.99 -6.61
CA LEU A 85 -10.60 -11.90 -7.49
C LEU A 85 -11.81 -11.30 -6.78
N ALA A 86 -12.09 -11.77 -5.56
CA ALA A 86 -13.18 -11.22 -4.77
C ALA A 86 -12.99 -9.74 -4.49
N PHE A 87 -11.77 -9.35 -4.17
CA PHE A 87 -11.43 -7.96 -3.91
C PHE A 87 -11.69 -7.07 -5.14
N LEU A 88 -11.26 -7.53 -6.31
CA LEU A 88 -11.46 -6.76 -7.54
C LEU A 88 -12.94 -6.61 -7.90
N LEU A 89 -13.73 -7.68 -7.69
CA LEU A 89 -15.16 -7.58 -7.92
C LEU A 89 -15.78 -6.51 -7.03
N GLU A 90 -15.41 -6.52 -5.76
CA GLU A 90 -15.96 -5.55 -4.82
C GLU A 90 -15.53 -4.13 -5.20
N GLN A 91 -14.25 -3.95 -5.54
CA GLN A 91 -13.72 -2.63 -5.90
C GLN A 91 -14.39 -2.05 -7.15
N ARG A 92 -14.79 -2.91 -8.08
CA ARG A 92 -15.40 -2.47 -9.32
C ARG A 92 -16.92 -2.47 -9.28
N GLY A 93 -17.51 -2.81 -8.13
CA GLY A 93 -18.96 -2.88 -8.00
C GLY A 93 -19.58 -3.98 -8.83
N LEU A 94 -18.83 -5.05 -9.06
CA LEU A 94 -19.28 -6.18 -9.85
C LEU A 94 -19.67 -7.35 -8.96
N GLN A 95 -20.48 -8.25 -9.51
CA GLN A 95 -20.90 -9.44 -8.80
C GLN A 95 -20.41 -10.69 -9.53
N ALA A 96 -20.55 -11.85 -8.87
CA ALA A 96 -20.09 -13.10 -9.43
C ALA A 96 -20.71 -13.37 -10.82
N HIS A 97 -21.98 -13.01 -11.01
CA HIS A 97 -22.66 -13.29 -12.28
C HIS A 97 -22.02 -12.53 -13.44
N ASP A 98 -21.33 -11.44 -13.18
CA ASP A 98 -20.64 -10.70 -14.24
C ASP A 98 -19.50 -11.49 -14.87
N LEU A 99 -19.00 -12.50 -14.15
CA LEU A 99 -17.91 -13.34 -14.64
C LEU A 99 -18.40 -14.62 -15.32
N TRP A 100 -19.70 -14.94 -15.25
CA TRP A 100 -20.20 -16.18 -15.85
C TRP A 100 -19.88 -16.27 -17.34
N PRO A 101 -20.16 -15.25 -18.17
CA PRO A 101 -19.85 -15.37 -19.58
C PRO A 101 -18.36 -15.50 -19.85
N LEU A 102 -17.55 -14.87 -19.00
CA LEU A 102 -16.11 -14.87 -19.19
C LEU A 102 -15.50 -16.22 -18.85
N LEU A 103 -15.97 -16.87 -17.80
CA LEU A 103 -15.36 -18.09 -17.27
C LEU A 103 -16.16 -19.37 -17.54
N GLY A 104 -17.33 -19.24 -18.12
CA GLY A 104 -18.06 -20.36 -18.66
C GLY A 104 -19.29 -20.83 -17.91
N SER A 105 -19.35 -20.75 -16.60
CA SER A 105 -20.52 -21.20 -15.87
C SER A 105 -20.57 -20.64 -14.45
N LYS A 106 -21.80 -20.66 -13.91
CA LYS A 106 -22.06 -20.22 -12.55
C LYS A 106 -21.30 -21.05 -11.52
N SER A 107 -21.32 -22.37 -11.67
CA SER A 107 -20.67 -23.25 -10.69
C SER A 107 -19.16 -23.09 -10.71
N ARG A 108 -18.57 -22.88 -11.89
CA ARG A 108 -17.12 -22.68 -11.99
C ARG A 108 -16.70 -21.39 -11.27
N VAL A 109 -17.44 -20.31 -11.49
CA VAL A 109 -17.15 -19.04 -10.84
C VAL A 109 -17.32 -19.16 -9.33
N SER A 110 -18.38 -19.82 -8.88
CA SER A 110 -18.63 -20.03 -7.46
C SER A 110 -17.49 -20.81 -6.81
N GLU A 111 -17.02 -21.86 -7.46
CA GLU A 111 -15.91 -22.67 -6.94
C GLU A 111 -14.59 -21.88 -6.90
N MET A 112 -14.38 -21.06 -7.91
CA MET A 112 -13.18 -20.23 -7.95
C MET A 112 -13.19 -19.19 -6.84
N LEU A 113 -14.31 -18.54 -6.62
CA LEU A 113 -14.42 -17.49 -5.58
C LEU A 113 -14.33 -18.04 -4.17
N SER A 114 -14.71 -19.31 -3.98
CA SER A 114 -14.63 -19.96 -2.67
C SER A 114 -13.27 -20.62 -2.42
N GLY A 115 -12.41 -20.63 -3.42
CA GLY A 115 -11.10 -21.27 -3.30
C GLY A 115 -11.12 -22.78 -3.51
N LYS A 116 -12.27 -23.34 -3.83
CA LYS A 116 -12.38 -24.78 -4.08
C LYS A 116 -11.75 -25.23 -5.38
N ARG A 117 -11.64 -24.32 -6.34
CA ARG A 117 -11.05 -24.60 -7.64
C ARG A 117 -10.00 -23.56 -7.96
N ALA A 118 -8.83 -24.02 -8.38
CA ALA A 118 -7.75 -23.13 -8.77
C ALA A 118 -8.09 -22.39 -10.06
N ILE A 119 -7.55 -21.20 -10.22
CA ILE A 119 -7.68 -20.43 -11.46
C ILE A 119 -6.63 -20.94 -12.43
N SER A 120 -7.08 -21.40 -13.60
CA SER A 120 -6.16 -21.89 -14.62
C SER A 120 -5.42 -20.72 -15.28
N LYS A 121 -4.32 -21.02 -15.99
CA LYS A 121 -3.58 -19.99 -16.70
C LYS A 121 -4.44 -19.25 -17.72
N THR A 122 -5.28 -20.00 -18.44
CA THR A 122 -6.17 -19.41 -19.44
C THR A 122 -7.17 -18.48 -18.77
N GLN A 123 -7.73 -18.91 -17.63
CA GLN A 123 -8.68 -18.10 -16.88
C GLN A 123 -8.00 -16.86 -16.29
N ALA A 124 -6.78 -17.02 -15.80
CA ALA A 124 -6.02 -15.90 -15.25
C ALA A 124 -5.78 -14.82 -16.31
N LYS A 125 -5.48 -15.23 -17.54
CA LYS A 125 -5.30 -14.28 -18.63
C LYS A 125 -6.58 -13.55 -18.98
N LYS A 126 -7.70 -14.26 -18.99
CA LYS A 126 -9.00 -13.65 -19.26
C LYS A 126 -9.36 -12.62 -18.17
N LEU A 127 -9.11 -12.99 -16.93
CA LEU A 127 -9.39 -12.10 -15.80
C LEU A 127 -8.48 -10.88 -15.81
N ALA A 128 -7.21 -11.06 -16.12
CA ALA A 128 -6.27 -9.97 -16.20
C ALA A 128 -6.70 -8.96 -17.25
N THR A 129 -7.13 -9.43 -18.41
CA THR A 129 -7.61 -8.57 -19.47
C THR A 129 -8.91 -7.86 -19.07
N PHE A 130 -9.82 -8.59 -18.45
CA PHE A 130 -11.11 -8.06 -18.04
C PHE A 130 -10.95 -6.92 -17.01
N PHE A 131 -10.08 -7.13 -16.03
CA PHE A 131 -9.86 -6.14 -14.97
C PHE A 131 -8.73 -5.13 -15.27
N HIS A 132 -8.01 -5.32 -16.38
CA HIS A 132 -6.86 -4.47 -16.73
C HIS A 132 -5.79 -4.47 -15.65
N VAL A 133 -5.43 -5.66 -15.20
CA VAL A 133 -4.41 -5.85 -14.16
C VAL A 133 -3.41 -6.90 -14.63
N PRO A 134 -2.23 -6.99 -13.97
CA PRO A 134 -1.25 -8.00 -14.33
C PRO A 134 -1.78 -9.42 -14.06
N VAL A 135 -1.41 -10.36 -14.92
CA VAL A 135 -1.87 -11.74 -14.80
C VAL A 135 -1.33 -12.41 -13.53
N ASP A 136 -0.22 -11.91 -13.02
CA ASP A 136 0.42 -12.45 -11.81
C ASP A 136 -0.48 -12.39 -10.58
N LEU A 137 -1.46 -11.50 -10.59
CA LEU A 137 -2.40 -11.41 -9.48
C LEU A 137 -3.25 -12.67 -9.30
N PHE A 138 -3.38 -13.46 -10.37
CA PHE A 138 -4.23 -14.64 -10.36
C PHE A 138 -3.45 -15.95 -10.49
N ILE A 139 -2.15 -15.89 -10.35
CA ILE A 139 -1.29 -17.08 -10.47
C ILE A 139 -0.69 -17.50 -9.14
#